data_510dcb64ac3cdef67830b1d3627bfff5
#
_entry.id   510dcb64ac3cdef67830b1d3627bfff5
#
_cell.length_a   1.000
_cell.length_b   1.000
_cell.length_c   1.000
_cell.angle_alpha   90.00
_cell.angle_beta   90.00
_cell.angle_gamma   90.00
#
_symmetry.space_group_name_H-M   'P 1'
#
loop_
_entity.id
_entity.type
_entity.pdbx_description
1 polymer ?
#
loop_
_entity_poly.entity_id
_entity_poly.type
_entity_poly.pdbx_seq_one_letter_code
_entity_poly.pdbx_strand_id
1 'polypeptide(L)'
;MGKNTVRKLTPFVDTDIFAAESWLSDMAAKGLFFKDSSMWQNVIFEKGEPAKRKYRLVPAGFVEISMISEEEKEIYSSAGWHYAGVFQQCGSRVFYTDDVNAEEIYTDSDGLDFFYKKQRIKVLQPAIVAAVLLGAWVSTFPHGHTALILYLLAAF
;
A
#
# COMPACT_ATOMS: atom_id res chain seq x y z
N MET A 1 8.03 11.41 19.86
CA MET A 1 8.66 10.21 19.30
C MET A 1 9.35 9.48 20.44
N GLY A 2 8.96 8.21 20.71
CA GLY A 2 9.60 7.42 21.77
C GLY A 2 11.05 7.11 21.39
N LYS A 3 11.93 6.99 22.39
CA LYS A 3 13.37 6.68 22.23
C LYS A 3 13.66 5.41 21.40
N ASN A 4 12.66 4.58 21.12
CA ASN A 4 12.81 3.24 20.50
C ASN A 4 12.20 3.11 19.09
N THR A 5 11.86 4.21 18.43
CA THR A 5 11.25 4.18 17.10
C THR A 5 12.11 4.84 16.03
N VAL A 6 12.07 4.32 14.81
CA VAL A 6 12.74 4.85 13.61
C VAL A 6 11.73 5.03 12.50
N ARG A 7 11.85 6.12 11.76
CA ARG A 7 11.05 6.37 10.56
C ARG A 7 11.89 6.09 9.31
N LYS A 8 11.31 5.38 8.36
CA LYS A 8 11.91 5.10 7.05
C LYS A 8 10.94 5.46 5.94
N LEU A 9 11.48 5.89 4.81
CA LEU A 9 10.72 6.06 3.57
C LEU A 9 10.64 4.71 2.84
N THR A 10 9.51 4.44 2.20
CA THR A 10 9.35 3.25 1.34
C THR A 10 10.16 3.44 0.05
N PRO A 11 10.97 2.43 -0.34
CA PRO A 11 11.75 2.49 -1.58
C PRO A 11 11.00 2.00 -2.83
N PHE A 12 9.69 1.76 -2.73
CA PHE A 12 8.84 1.19 -3.78
C PHE A 12 7.60 2.05 -3.99
N VAL A 13 6.90 1.80 -5.10
CA VAL A 13 5.61 2.44 -5.39
C VAL A 13 4.48 1.78 -4.60
N ASP A 14 3.45 2.55 -4.28
CA ASP A 14 2.35 2.19 -3.37
C ASP A 14 1.54 0.95 -3.80
N THR A 15 1.69 0.51 -5.05
CA THR A 15 0.97 -0.63 -5.61
C THR A 15 1.73 -1.95 -5.55
N ASP A 16 3.01 -1.93 -5.18
CA ASP A 16 3.85 -3.14 -5.15
C ASP A 16 3.85 -3.78 -3.76
N ILE A 17 2.86 -4.67 -3.56
CA ILE A 17 2.70 -5.41 -2.30
C ILE A 17 3.89 -6.33 -2.04
N PHE A 18 4.38 -7.03 -3.06
CA PHE A 18 5.47 -7.98 -2.89
C PHE A 18 6.78 -7.28 -2.50
N ALA A 19 7.04 -6.11 -3.11
CA ALA A 19 8.17 -5.28 -2.69
C ALA A 19 8.00 -4.79 -1.25
N ALA A 20 6.79 -4.42 -0.83
CA ALA A 20 6.49 -4.01 0.53
C ALA A 20 6.72 -5.14 1.54
N GLU A 21 6.21 -6.35 1.27
CA GLU A 21 6.37 -7.54 2.11
C GLU A 21 7.85 -7.93 2.27
N SER A 22 8.58 -7.97 1.15
CA SER A 22 10.02 -8.25 1.14
C SER A 22 10.79 -7.22 1.95
N TRP A 23 10.52 -5.94 1.72
CA TRP A 23 11.18 -4.85 2.44
C TRP A 23 10.91 -4.87 3.93
N LEU A 24 9.67 -5.14 4.37
CA LEU A 24 9.34 -5.27 5.79
C LEU A 24 10.09 -6.44 6.43
N SER A 25 10.21 -7.57 5.72
CA SER A 25 10.96 -8.74 6.17
C SER A 25 12.46 -8.42 6.29
N ASP A 26 13.03 -7.67 5.34
CA ASP A 26 14.41 -7.19 5.39
C ASP A 26 14.65 -6.21 6.55
N MET A 27 13.66 -5.39 6.89
CA MET A 27 13.74 -4.50 8.04
C MET A 27 13.72 -5.28 9.34
N ALA A 28 12.89 -6.32 9.48
CA ALA A 28 12.87 -7.20 10.65
C ALA A 28 14.21 -7.93 10.84
N ALA A 29 14.84 -8.37 9.75
CA ALA A 29 16.19 -8.96 9.79
C ALA A 29 17.27 -7.98 10.29
N LYS A 30 16.99 -6.67 10.27
CA LYS A 30 17.84 -5.59 10.82
C LYS A 30 17.40 -5.12 12.21
N GLY A 31 16.43 -5.81 12.85
CA GLY A 31 15.89 -5.44 14.14
C GLY A 31 14.92 -4.25 14.09
N LEU A 32 14.26 -4.02 12.95
CA LEU A 32 13.27 -2.97 12.77
C LEU A 32 11.90 -3.61 12.47
N PHE A 33 11.01 -3.58 13.47
CA PHE A 33 9.68 -4.19 13.38
C PHE A 33 8.64 -3.16 13.00
N PHE A 34 7.76 -3.51 12.06
CA PHE A 34 6.67 -2.65 11.64
C PHE A 34 5.79 -2.27 12.83
N LYS A 35 5.49 -0.98 12.97
CA LYS A 35 4.63 -0.44 14.01
C LYS A 35 3.44 0.33 13.44
N ASP A 36 3.69 1.18 12.44
CA ASP A 36 2.67 2.04 11.84
C ASP A 36 3.16 2.58 10.50
N SER A 37 2.24 3.06 9.66
CA SER A 37 2.57 3.74 8.41
C SER A 37 1.67 4.96 8.20
N SER A 38 2.17 5.92 7.42
CA SER A 38 1.37 7.06 6.98
C SER A 38 1.10 7.01 5.49
N MET A 39 0.14 7.80 5.02
CA MET A 39 -0.16 7.92 3.58
C MET A 39 0.99 8.55 2.75
N TRP A 40 1.99 9.16 3.41
CA TRP A 40 3.08 9.91 2.78
C TRP A 40 4.39 9.11 2.71
N GLN A 41 4.36 7.85 2.31
CA GLN A 41 5.55 6.99 2.15
C GLN A 41 6.42 6.84 3.40
N ASN A 42 5.87 7.09 4.58
CA ASN A 42 6.59 6.95 5.83
C ASN A 42 6.10 5.71 6.59
N VAL A 43 7.05 4.87 6.98
CA VAL A 43 6.81 3.73 7.86
C VAL A 43 7.57 3.93 9.17
N ILE A 44 6.89 3.68 10.27
CA ILE A 44 7.43 3.76 11.62
C ILE A 44 7.75 2.33 12.07
N PHE A 45 9.00 2.13 12.46
CA PHE A 45 9.49 0.88 13.00
C PHE A 45 9.82 1.01 14.46
N GLU A 46 9.60 -0.05 15.20
CA GLU A 46 10.11 -0.24 16.55
C GLU A 46 11.44 -1.00 16.50
N LYS A 47 12.44 -0.55 17.26
CA LYS A 47 13.72 -1.21 17.34
C LYS A 47 13.65 -2.41 18.27
N GLY A 48 14.22 -3.53 17.86
CA GLY A 48 14.36 -4.75 18.63
C GLY A 48 15.56 -5.56 18.19
N GLU A 49 15.66 -6.77 18.65
CA GLU A 49 16.72 -7.69 18.21
C GLU A 49 16.39 -8.21 16.78
N PRO A 50 17.39 -8.34 15.89
CA PRO A 50 17.19 -8.88 14.55
C PRO A 50 16.49 -10.24 14.58
N ALA A 51 15.41 -10.38 13.82
CA ALA A 51 14.65 -11.62 13.73
C ALA A 51 14.25 -11.95 12.28
N LYS A 52 14.17 -13.22 11.96
CA LYS A 52 13.62 -13.72 10.69
C LYS A 52 12.10 -13.69 10.80
N ARG A 53 11.50 -12.58 10.40
CA ARG A 53 10.06 -12.39 10.41
C ARG A 53 9.55 -12.25 8.97
N LYS A 54 8.53 -13.02 8.64
CA LYS A 54 7.85 -12.95 7.35
C LYS A 54 6.65 -12.03 7.48
N TYR A 55 6.46 -11.14 6.52
CA TYR A 55 5.30 -10.24 6.47
C TYR A 55 4.40 -10.58 5.29
N ARG A 56 3.09 -10.35 5.49
CA ARG A 56 2.07 -10.43 4.44
C ARG A 56 1.13 -9.23 4.54
N LEU A 57 0.79 -8.69 3.40
CA LEU A 57 -0.14 -7.58 3.27
C LEU A 57 -1.47 -8.08 2.69
N VAL A 58 -2.50 -8.12 3.52
CA VAL A 58 -3.84 -8.52 3.11
C VAL A 58 -4.62 -7.27 2.70
N PRO A 59 -5.01 -7.13 1.44
CA PRO A 59 -5.80 -6.00 0.96
C PRO A 59 -7.12 -5.88 1.70
N ALA A 60 -7.47 -4.66 2.12
CA ALA A 60 -8.73 -4.35 2.75
C ALA A 60 -9.43 -3.19 2.04
N GLY A 61 -10.75 -3.12 2.12
CA GLY A 61 -11.50 -1.94 1.67
C GLY A 61 -11.08 -0.69 2.45
N PHE A 62 -11.18 0.49 1.83
CA PHE A 62 -10.76 1.75 2.48
C PHE A 62 -11.47 1.99 3.82
N VAL A 63 -12.72 1.56 3.94
CA VAL A 63 -13.52 1.65 5.18
C VAL A 63 -13.16 0.51 6.16
N GLU A 64 -12.81 -0.66 5.64
CA GLU A 64 -12.56 -1.87 6.41
C GLU A 64 -11.11 -1.99 6.90
N ILE A 65 -10.20 -1.17 6.37
CA ILE A 65 -8.77 -1.31 6.62
C ILE A 65 -8.41 -1.20 8.10
N SER A 66 -9.09 -0.33 8.84
CA SER A 66 -8.88 -0.12 10.28
C SER A 66 -9.80 -0.96 11.16
N MET A 67 -10.80 -1.63 10.58
CA MET A 67 -11.78 -2.44 11.28
C MET A 67 -11.46 -3.93 11.11
N ILE A 68 -10.54 -4.45 11.90
CA ILE A 68 -10.35 -5.90 12.00
C ILE A 68 -11.09 -6.40 13.25
N SER A 69 -11.95 -7.40 13.09
CA SER A 69 -12.64 -8.03 14.21
C SER A 69 -11.69 -8.90 15.03
N GLU A 70 -12.00 -9.13 16.29
CA GLU A 70 -11.20 -10.06 17.11
C GLU A 70 -11.30 -11.50 16.56
N GLU A 71 -12.46 -11.92 16.05
CA GLU A 71 -12.62 -13.21 15.38
C GLU A 71 -11.67 -13.36 14.17
N GLU A 72 -11.56 -12.32 13.36
CA GLU A 72 -10.65 -12.32 12.20
C GLU A 72 -9.19 -12.44 12.65
N LYS A 73 -8.79 -11.73 13.71
CA LYS A 73 -7.44 -11.85 14.30
C LYS A 73 -7.18 -13.26 14.83
N GLU A 74 -8.17 -13.90 15.46
CA GLU A 74 -8.06 -15.27 15.99
C GLU A 74 -7.89 -16.28 14.85
N ILE A 75 -8.61 -16.12 13.73
CA ILE A 75 -8.47 -16.98 12.55
C ILE A 75 -7.03 -16.91 12.02
N TYR A 76 -6.49 -15.71 11.81
CA TYR A 76 -5.10 -15.57 11.36
C TYR A 76 -4.10 -16.07 12.41
N SER A 77 -4.35 -15.81 13.67
CA SER A 77 -3.48 -16.27 14.77
C SER A 77 -3.42 -17.80 14.86
N SER A 78 -4.55 -18.49 14.63
CA SER A 78 -4.58 -19.96 14.61
C SER A 78 -3.76 -20.55 13.44
N ALA A 79 -3.59 -19.82 12.35
CA ALA A 79 -2.72 -20.15 11.24
C ALA A 79 -1.26 -19.69 11.42
N GLY A 80 -0.91 -19.18 12.62
CA GLY A 80 0.44 -18.69 12.93
C GLY A 80 0.77 -17.27 12.48
N TRP A 81 -0.27 -16.47 12.10
CA TRP A 81 -0.09 -15.10 11.65
C TRP A 81 -0.64 -14.10 12.66
N HIS A 82 0.15 -13.09 12.99
CA HIS A 82 -0.19 -12.07 13.96
C HIS A 82 -0.45 -10.72 13.27
N TYR A 83 -1.51 -10.06 13.66
CA TYR A 83 -1.83 -8.73 13.15
C TYR A 83 -0.83 -7.67 13.67
N ALA A 84 -0.22 -6.92 12.76
CA ALA A 84 0.76 -5.88 13.09
C ALA A 84 0.20 -4.45 12.94
N GLY A 85 -0.84 -4.25 12.14
CA GLY A 85 -1.41 -2.94 11.88
C GLY A 85 -1.84 -2.73 10.43
N VAL A 86 -1.87 -1.47 10.01
CA VAL A 86 -2.32 -1.06 8.68
C VAL A 86 -1.16 -0.47 7.89
N PHE A 87 -1.00 -0.91 6.64
CA PHE A 87 -0.12 -0.26 5.67
C PHE A 87 -0.94 0.70 4.82
N GLN A 88 -0.98 1.96 5.23
CA GLN A 88 -1.88 2.99 4.71
C GLN A 88 -1.74 3.20 3.18
N GLN A 89 -0.51 3.23 2.68
CA GLN A 89 -0.19 3.46 1.27
C GLN A 89 -0.80 2.40 0.36
N CYS A 90 -0.63 1.13 0.71
CA CYS A 90 -1.17 0.01 -0.08
C CYS A 90 -2.64 -0.29 0.23
N GLY A 91 -3.24 0.37 1.23
CA GLY A 91 -4.61 0.05 1.67
C GLY A 91 -4.74 -1.39 2.14
N SER A 92 -3.75 -1.88 2.91
CA SER A 92 -3.65 -3.28 3.29
C SER A 92 -3.43 -3.44 4.79
N ARG A 93 -3.92 -4.54 5.35
CA ARG A 93 -3.62 -4.98 6.71
C ARG A 93 -2.29 -5.72 6.71
N VAL A 94 -1.46 -5.49 7.70
CA VAL A 94 -0.15 -6.11 7.86
C VAL A 94 -0.26 -7.25 8.85
N PHE A 95 0.15 -8.43 8.42
CA PHE A 95 0.32 -9.60 9.26
C PHE A 95 1.78 -10.03 9.25
N TYR A 96 2.23 -10.67 10.31
CA TYR A 96 3.56 -11.24 10.39
C TYR A 96 3.55 -12.61 11.04
N THR A 97 4.56 -13.39 10.73
CA THR A 97 4.86 -14.64 11.41
C THR A 97 6.35 -14.77 11.67
N ASP A 98 6.70 -15.37 12.78
CA ASP A 98 8.08 -15.77 13.11
C ASP A 98 8.33 -17.25 12.74
N ASP A 99 7.26 -17.98 12.32
CA ASP A 99 7.37 -19.36 11.84
C ASP A 99 7.60 -19.37 10.31
N VAL A 100 8.74 -19.93 9.91
CA VAL A 100 9.12 -20.08 8.49
C VAL A 100 8.19 -21.04 7.75
N ASN A 101 7.56 -21.98 8.47
CA ASN A 101 6.67 -23.00 7.92
C ASN A 101 5.19 -22.65 8.04
N ALA A 102 4.85 -21.45 8.52
CA ALA A 102 3.46 -20.99 8.58
C ALA A 102 2.80 -21.10 7.21
N GLU A 103 1.58 -21.59 7.19
CA GLU A 103 0.78 -21.69 5.97
C GLU A 103 0.60 -20.29 5.33
N GLU A 104 0.69 -20.22 4.00
CA GLU A 104 0.55 -18.94 3.31
C GLU A 104 -0.87 -18.41 3.43
N ILE A 105 -1.00 -17.11 3.75
CA ILE A 105 -2.31 -16.44 3.84
C ILE A 105 -3.02 -16.46 2.49
N TYR A 106 -2.26 -16.39 1.39
CA TYR A 106 -2.80 -16.42 0.03
C TYR A 106 -2.84 -17.85 -0.50
N THR A 107 -3.88 -18.58 -0.19
CA THR A 107 -4.18 -19.88 -0.81
C THR A 107 -4.99 -19.73 -2.10
N ASP A 108 -5.49 -18.52 -2.42
CA ASP A 108 -6.40 -18.30 -3.54
C ASP A 108 -5.88 -17.20 -4.48
N SER A 109 -5.64 -17.59 -5.76
CA SER A 109 -5.27 -16.70 -6.84
C SER A 109 -6.34 -15.62 -7.12
N ASP A 110 -7.61 -15.93 -6.86
CA ASP A 110 -8.75 -15.05 -7.14
C ASP A 110 -8.73 -13.81 -6.24
N GLY A 111 -8.26 -13.93 -5.00
CA GLY A 111 -8.08 -12.81 -4.07
C GLY A 111 -7.02 -11.81 -4.54
N LEU A 112 -5.92 -12.30 -5.11
CA LEU A 112 -4.86 -11.46 -5.68
C LEU A 112 -5.35 -10.76 -6.96
N ASP A 113 -6.06 -11.46 -7.85
CA ASP A 113 -6.61 -10.89 -9.08
C ASP A 113 -7.65 -9.79 -8.80
N PHE A 114 -8.51 -9.99 -7.81
CA PHE A 114 -9.45 -8.97 -7.36
C PHE A 114 -8.73 -7.71 -6.86
N PHE A 115 -7.64 -7.88 -6.12
CA PHE A 115 -6.82 -6.79 -5.63
C PHE A 115 -6.16 -6.00 -6.78
N TYR A 116 -5.52 -6.66 -7.74
CA TYR A 116 -4.90 -5.99 -8.89
C TYR A 116 -5.92 -5.26 -9.76
N LYS A 117 -7.12 -5.80 -9.94
CA LYS A 117 -8.24 -5.09 -10.61
C LYS A 117 -8.63 -3.81 -9.87
N LYS A 118 -8.76 -3.87 -8.55
CA LYS A 118 -9.12 -2.72 -7.72
C LYS A 118 -8.03 -1.64 -7.72
N GLN A 119 -6.76 -2.03 -7.73
CA GLN A 119 -5.62 -1.12 -7.83
C GLN A 119 -5.56 -0.40 -9.18
N ARG A 120 -5.79 -1.10 -10.30
CA ARG A 120 -5.83 -0.50 -11.64
C ARG A 120 -6.88 0.61 -11.74
N ILE A 121 -8.03 0.44 -11.12
CA ILE A 121 -9.09 1.46 -11.08
C ILE A 121 -8.63 2.71 -10.33
N LYS A 122 -7.92 2.57 -9.22
CA LYS A 122 -7.39 3.70 -8.44
C LYS A 122 -6.38 4.53 -9.21
N VAL A 123 -5.55 3.90 -10.04
CA VAL A 123 -4.56 4.60 -10.88
C VAL A 123 -5.23 5.32 -12.06
N LEU A 124 -6.29 4.73 -12.63
CA LEU A 124 -7.03 5.31 -13.76
C LEU A 124 -7.96 6.45 -13.34
N GLN A 125 -8.48 6.43 -12.11
CA GLN A 125 -9.45 7.41 -11.62
C GLN A 125 -8.96 8.86 -11.71
N PRO A 126 -7.76 9.25 -11.24
CA PRO A 126 -7.27 10.62 -11.38
C PRO A 126 -7.03 11.02 -12.83
N ALA A 127 -6.62 10.09 -13.70
CA ALA A 127 -6.45 10.36 -15.13
C ALA A 127 -7.80 10.65 -15.82
N ILE A 128 -8.85 9.91 -15.48
CA ILE A 128 -10.21 10.14 -15.97
C ILE A 128 -10.73 11.49 -15.49
N VAL A 129 -10.56 11.82 -14.21
CA VAL A 129 -10.98 13.12 -13.65
C VAL A 129 -10.22 14.25 -14.33
N ALA A 130 -8.92 14.13 -14.52
CA ALA A 130 -8.12 15.14 -15.23
C ALA A 130 -8.58 15.31 -16.69
N ALA A 131 -8.88 14.23 -17.40
CA ALA A 131 -9.38 14.28 -18.76
C ALA A 131 -10.76 14.96 -18.86
N VAL A 132 -11.65 14.68 -17.90
CA VAL A 132 -12.98 15.34 -17.83
C VAL A 132 -12.84 16.83 -17.53
N LEU A 133 -11.98 17.21 -16.59
CA LEU A 133 -11.73 18.62 -16.25
C LEU A 133 -11.09 19.38 -17.41
N LEU A 134 -10.13 18.78 -18.12
CA LEU A 134 -9.53 19.36 -19.33
C LEU A 134 -10.57 19.52 -20.44
N GLY A 135 -11.42 18.53 -20.68
CA GLY A 135 -12.49 18.60 -21.65
C GLY A 135 -13.50 19.69 -21.34
N ALA A 136 -13.92 19.82 -20.08
CA ALA A 136 -14.81 20.87 -19.60
C ALA A 136 -14.16 22.26 -19.78
N TRP A 137 -12.87 22.39 -19.44
CA TRP A 137 -12.12 23.64 -19.60
C TRP A 137 -12.01 24.08 -21.05
N VAL A 138 -11.66 23.17 -21.97
CA VAL A 138 -11.60 23.44 -23.43
C VAL A 138 -12.96 23.82 -23.97
N SER A 139 -14.06 23.21 -23.52
CA SER A 139 -15.42 23.52 -23.95
C SER A 139 -15.90 24.91 -23.50
N THR A 140 -15.43 25.36 -22.32
CA THR A 140 -15.83 26.65 -21.73
C THR A 140 -15.11 27.83 -22.40
N PHE A 141 -13.92 27.61 -23.00
CA PHE A 141 -13.09 28.65 -23.63
C PHE A 141 -12.74 28.32 -25.11
N PRO A 142 -13.71 28.27 -26.01
CA PRO A 142 -13.49 27.77 -27.38
C PRO A 142 -12.59 28.65 -28.26
N HIS A 143 -12.27 29.88 -27.89
CA HIS A 143 -11.60 30.84 -28.77
C HIS A 143 -10.23 31.35 -28.30
N GLY A 144 -9.74 30.97 -27.12
CA GLY A 144 -8.52 31.52 -26.54
C GLY A 144 -7.30 30.61 -26.51
N HIS A 145 -7.47 29.30 -26.60
CA HIS A 145 -6.43 28.35 -26.21
C HIS A 145 -5.94 27.41 -27.33
N THR A 146 -6.55 27.44 -28.51
CA THR A 146 -6.04 26.68 -29.66
C THR A 146 -4.60 27.07 -30.02
N ALA A 147 -4.26 28.34 -29.87
CA ALA A 147 -2.90 28.84 -30.08
C ALA A 147 -1.93 28.33 -29.00
N LEU A 148 -2.35 28.24 -27.74
CA LEU A 148 -1.50 27.77 -26.64
C LEU A 148 -1.25 26.26 -26.74
N ILE A 149 -2.28 25.48 -27.08
CA ILE A 149 -2.16 24.03 -27.29
C ILE A 149 -1.26 23.71 -28.47
N LEU A 150 -1.40 24.43 -29.58
CA LEU A 150 -0.53 24.28 -30.73
C LEU A 150 0.92 24.72 -30.45
N TYR A 151 1.11 25.73 -29.61
CA TYR A 151 2.45 26.17 -29.18
C TYR A 151 3.13 25.12 -28.29
N LEU A 152 2.37 24.49 -27.36
CA LEU A 152 2.88 23.41 -26.51
C LEU A 152 3.18 22.14 -27.30
N LEU A 153 2.38 21.80 -28.31
CA LEU A 153 2.63 20.63 -29.18
C LEU A 153 3.80 20.86 -30.17
N ALA A 154 4.12 22.11 -30.50
CA ALA A 154 5.26 22.43 -31.37
C ALA A 154 6.58 22.54 -30.60
N ALA A 155 6.55 22.57 -29.26
CA ALA A 155 7.73 22.67 -28.38
C ALA A 155 8.25 21.30 -27.92
N PHE A 156 7.64 20.18 -28.34
CA PHE A 156 8.06 18.80 -28.16
C PHE A 156 8.37 18.14 -29.50
#